data_359b6c9e8bbebc8d71a949cfff82d1f3
#
_entry.id   359b6c9e8bbebc8d71a949cfff82d1f3
#
_cell.length_a   1.000
_cell.length_b   1.000
_cell.length_c   1.000
_cell.angle_alpha   90.00
_cell.angle_beta   90.00
_cell.angle_gamma   90.00
#
_symmetry.space_group_name_H-M   'P 1'
#
loop_
_entity.id
_entity.type
_entity.pdbx_description
1 polymer ?
#
loop_
_entity_poly.entity_id
_entity_poly.type
_entity_poly.pdbx_seq_one_letter_code
_entity_poly.pdbx_strand_id
1 'polypeptide(L)'
;IKTDWKQWIKTIGNVTFLENGNVEVLYRDKLYHIEIAENTNGLTATVVIGTNTQKDIYFMSELKIVFRKTAYCIGCRVCEANCPHGFISMKDGHVTIDDRCVKCKKCHDVFHGCLVANSLRLPKGEKKMGSIDRYGNMGIELDWVRSYFKLKDEFWTSPHSLGTNMVKNLKSFLNDAEVTAKSKFAPFGKVIDNIGIENSDAWALILCNLTYTSEFNWWVKNIDFSTTHTPDTIYAMLDDSMSKNSRSHIVSAYKNILISIPQLSNEIGLGVCDYTLKNGKRFWNSVVRIPWENPNPLVILYSLYKFAEACGDYHQFTLSRLLNHDLESDGVSPTEIFGLDRNQMEKILNGLTINYPDFLNASFTLDLDNITLNSEKTSQDVLNLF
;
A
#
# COMPACT_ATOMS: atom_id res chain seq x y z
N ILE A 1 -28.10 -8.46 -9.09
CA ILE A 1 -28.67 -7.71 -10.25
C ILE A 1 -27.50 -7.40 -11.16
N LYS A 2 -27.53 -7.93 -12.39
CA LYS A 2 -26.53 -7.56 -13.40
C LYS A 2 -26.96 -6.23 -14.00
N THR A 3 -26.16 -5.19 -13.81
CA THR A 3 -26.38 -3.90 -14.46
C THR A 3 -25.66 -3.86 -15.81
N ASP A 4 -26.10 -2.98 -16.70
CA ASP A 4 -25.54 -2.86 -18.04
C ASP A 4 -24.17 -2.14 -18.00
N TRP A 5 -23.10 -2.82 -18.41
CA TRP A 5 -21.76 -2.28 -18.53
C TRP A 5 -21.68 -1.10 -19.51
N LYS A 6 -22.53 -1.09 -20.55
CA LYS A 6 -22.60 -0.01 -21.54
C LYS A 6 -23.00 1.32 -20.90
N GLN A 7 -23.73 1.27 -19.80
CA GLN A 7 -24.01 2.48 -19.03
C GLN A 7 -22.81 2.90 -18.18
N TRP A 8 -22.23 1.97 -17.41
CA TRP A 8 -21.13 2.30 -16.51
C TRP A 8 -19.89 2.82 -17.23
N ILE A 9 -19.59 2.33 -18.45
CA ILE A 9 -18.41 2.78 -19.20
C ILE A 9 -18.46 4.27 -19.57
N LYS A 10 -19.66 4.85 -19.70
CA LYS A 10 -19.86 6.30 -19.94
C LYS A 10 -19.33 7.18 -18.80
N THR A 11 -19.11 6.63 -17.61
CA THR A 11 -18.60 7.39 -16.46
C THR A 11 -17.10 7.60 -16.50
N ILE A 12 -16.37 6.85 -17.31
CA ILE A 12 -14.89 6.92 -17.34
C ILE A 12 -14.35 7.70 -18.56
N GLY A 13 -15.09 7.76 -19.67
CA GLY A 13 -14.65 8.47 -20.86
C GLY A 13 -15.79 8.76 -21.85
N ASN A 14 -15.44 9.39 -22.95
CA ASN A 14 -16.36 9.53 -24.09
C ASN A 14 -16.36 8.21 -24.87
N VAL A 15 -17.53 7.63 -25.06
CA VAL A 15 -17.70 6.26 -25.54
C VAL A 15 -18.35 6.25 -26.91
N THR A 16 -17.77 5.48 -27.83
CA THR A 16 -18.37 5.16 -29.14
C THR A 16 -18.56 3.64 -29.21
N PHE A 17 -19.79 3.19 -29.37
CA PHE A 17 -20.12 1.79 -29.59
C PHE A 17 -20.02 1.48 -31.09
N LEU A 18 -19.26 0.46 -31.44
CA LEU A 18 -19.04 0.05 -32.82
C LEU A 18 -20.05 -1.04 -33.25
N GLU A 19 -20.30 -1.16 -34.55
CA GLU A 19 -21.27 -2.13 -35.12
C GLU A 19 -20.90 -3.60 -34.84
N ASN A 20 -19.59 -3.88 -34.66
CA ASN A 20 -19.08 -5.22 -34.32
C ASN A 20 -19.19 -5.56 -32.82
N GLY A 21 -19.83 -4.70 -32.02
CA GLY A 21 -19.96 -4.89 -30.57
C GLY A 21 -18.77 -4.40 -29.73
N ASN A 22 -17.68 -3.99 -30.37
CA ASN A 22 -16.53 -3.42 -29.70
C ASN A 22 -16.81 -1.96 -29.29
N VAL A 23 -15.89 -1.40 -28.49
CA VAL A 23 -16.09 -0.07 -27.91
C VAL A 23 -14.79 0.73 -28.00
N GLU A 24 -14.93 1.98 -28.36
CA GLU A 24 -13.86 2.97 -28.26
C GLU A 24 -14.14 3.92 -27.09
N VAL A 25 -13.12 4.18 -26.29
CA VAL A 25 -13.20 5.09 -25.15
C VAL A 25 -12.10 6.14 -25.26
N LEU A 26 -12.50 7.39 -25.41
CA LEU A 26 -11.59 8.51 -25.31
C LEU A 26 -11.43 8.88 -23.84
N TYR A 27 -10.27 8.56 -23.26
CA TYR A 27 -9.93 8.78 -21.87
C TYR A 27 -8.68 9.66 -21.77
N ARG A 28 -8.80 10.85 -21.18
CA ARG A 28 -7.68 11.81 -21.01
C ARG A 28 -6.85 12.00 -22.29
N ASP A 29 -7.51 12.31 -23.40
CA ASP A 29 -6.91 12.55 -24.73
C ASP A 29 -6.23 11.33 -25.39
N LYS A 30 -6.44 10.12 -24.86
CA LYS A 30 -6.02 8.88 -25.48
C LYS A 30 -7.21 8.01 -25.83
N LEU A 31 -7.24 7.50 -27.06
CA LEU A 31 -8.27 6.58 -27.54
C LEU A 31 -7.86 5.15 -27.19
N TYR A 32 -8.79 4.41 -26.54
CA TYR A 32 -8.64 3.00 -26.22
C TYR A 32 -9.68 2.18 -26.98
N HIS A 33 -9.23 1.13 -27.65
CA HIS A 33 -10.08 0.14 -28.29
C HIS A 33 -10.28 -1.04 -27.34
N ILE A 34 -11.54 -1.41 -27.11
CA ILE A 34 -11.93 -2.49 -26.23
C ILE A 34 -12.69 -3.51 -27.05
N GLU A 35 -12.14 -4.71 -27.17
CA GLU A 35 -12.80 -5.85 -27.76
C GLU A 35 -13.65 -6.53 -26.70
N ILE A 36 -14.94 -6.71 -27.00
CA ILE A 36 -15.92 -7.31 -26.09
C ILE A 36 -16.33 -8.67 -26.62
N ALA A 37 -16.11 -9.71 -25.84
CA ALA A 37 -16.59 -11.05 -26.11
C ALA A 37 -17.54 -11.50 -25.00
N GLU A 38 -18.79 -11.78 -25.38
CA GLU A 38 -19.80 -12.39 -24.49
C GLU A 38 -19.87 -13.88 -24.76
N ASN A 39 -19.77 -14.67 -23.69
CA ASN A 39 -19.92 -16.12 -23.75
C ASN A 39 -20.84 -16.61 -22.62
N THR A 40 -21.18 -17.89 -22.63
CA THR A 40 -22.08 -18.50 -21.63
C THR A 40 -21.57 -18.35 -20.18
N ASN A 41 -20.29 -18.12 -19.98
CA ASN A 41 -19.66 -18.01 -18.65
C ASN A 41 -19.44 -16.57 -18.21
N GLY A 42 -19.65 -15.59 -19.10
CA GLY A 42 -19.47 -14.17 -18.73
C GLY A 42 -19.05 -13.27 -19.89
N LEU A 43 -18.59 -12.09 -19.52
CA LEU A 43 -18.13 -11.05 -20.44
C LEU A 43 -16.62 -10.88 -20.29
N THR A 44 -15.92 -10.94 -21.41
CA THR A 44 -14.48 -10.67 -21.47
C THR A 44 -14.24 -9.37 -22.22
N ALA A 45 -13.47 -8.47 -21.64
CA ALA A 45 -13.03 -7.25 -22.28
C ALA A 45 -11.52 -7.27 -22.46
N THR A 46 -11.06 -7.16 -23.70
CA THR A 46 -9.64 -7.11 -24.06
C THR A 46 -9.28 -5.71 -24.52
N VAL A 47 -8.25 -5.11 -23.92
CA VAL A 47 -7.74 -3.79 -24.29
C VAL A 47 -6.38 -3.97 -24.90
N VAL A 48 -6.18 -3.51 -26.12
CA VAL A 48 -4.87 -3.48 -26.76
C VAL A 48 -4.12 -2.21 -26.32
N ILE A 49 -3.07 -2.40 -25.55
CA ILE A 49 -2.22 -1.31 -25.01
C ILE A 49 -0.87 -1.38 -25.73
N GLY A 50 -0.57 -0.36 -26.57
CA GLY A 50 0.69 -0.33 -27.32
C GLY A 50 1.92 0.04 -26.49
N THR A 51 1.76 0.85 -25.45
CA THR A 51 2.82 1.28 -24.52
C THR A 51 2.24 1.30 -23.10
N ASN A 52 2.95 0.72 -22.15
CA ASN A 52 2.48 0.66 -20.77
C ASN A 52 2.76 2.01 -20.06
N THR A 53 1.97 3.02 -20.39
CA THR A 53 2.08 4.36 -19.80
C THR A 53 1.22 4.46 -18.53
N GLN A 54 1.49 5.46 -17.70
CA GLN A 54 0.70 5.76 -16.51
C GLN A 54 -0.80 5.94 -16.84
N LYS A 55 -1.11 6.58 -17.99
CA LYS A 55 -2.50 6.74 -18.48
C LYS A 55 -3.18 5.39 -18.71
N ASP A 56 -2.43 4.41 -19.19
CA ASP A 56 -2.95 3.06 -19.47
C ASP A 56 -3.30 2.33 -18.17
N ILE A 57 -2.47 2.46 -17.15
CA ILE A 57 -2.69 1.88 -15.82
C ILE A 57 -3.96 2.46 -15.19
N TYR A 58 -4.13 3.78 -15.23
CA TYR A 58 -5.35 4.45 -14.72
C TYR A 58 -6.59 4.03 -15.50
N PHE A 59 -6.51 4.00 -16.82
CA PHE A 59 -7.63 3.54 -17.65
C PHE A 59 -8.06 2.11 -17.29
N MET A 60 -7.10 1.20 -17.15
CA MET A 60 -7.37 -0.18 -16.77
C MET A 60 -7.97 -0.30 -15.36
N SER A 61 -7.55 0.53 -14.42
CA SER A 61 -8.13 0.57 -13.07
C SER A 61 -9.60 0.99 -13.11
N GLU A 62 -9.90 2.08 -13.83
CA GLU A 62 -11.27 2.57 -14.01
C GLU A 62 -12.16 1.56 -14.74
N LEU A 63 -11.64 0.93 -15.78
CA LEU A 63 -12.35 -0.10 -16.53
C LEU A 63 -12.69 -1.30 -15.64
N LYS A 64 -11.79 -1.72 -14.76
CA LYS A 64 -12.05 -2.78 -13.77
C LYS A 64 -13.22 -2.42 -12.85
N ILE A 65 -13.34 -1.15 -12.41
CA ILE A 65 -14.45 -0.68 -11.58
C ILE A 65 -15.77 -0.79 -12.37
N VAL A 66 -15.78 -0.40 -13.63
CA VAL A 66 -16.97 -0.54 -14.53
C VAL A 66 -17.45 -1.98 -14.55
N PHE A 67 -16.57 -2.93 -14.83
CA PHE A 67 -16.96 -4.35 -14.92
C PHE A 67 -17.34 -4.96 -13.57
N ARG A 68 -16.71 -4.55 -12.48
CA ARG A 68 -17.11 -4.95 -11.12
C ARG A 68 -18.53 -4.47 -10.80
N LYS A 69 -18.86 -3.22 -11.11
CA LYS A 69 -20.22 -2.70 -10.94
C LYS A 69 -21.23 -3.48 -11.79
N THR A 70 -20.88 -3.78 -13.02
CA THR A 70 -21.72 -4.58 -13.90
C THR A 70 -22.03 -5.96 -13.31
N ALA A 71 -21.00 -6.66 -12.83
CA ALA A 71 -21.12 -8.04 -12.36
C ALA A 71 -21.82 -8.15 -10.99
N TYR A 72 -21.60 -7.19 -10.11
CA TYR A 72 -21.91 -7.36 -8.69
C TYR A 72 -22.79 -6.26 -8.09
N CYS A 73 -23.36 -5.37 -8.88
CA CYS A 73 -24.23 -4.30 -8.37
C CYS A 73 -25.42 -4.87 -7.58
N ILE A 74 -25.59 -4.40 -6.35
CA ILE A 74 -26.67 -4.79 -5.44
C ILE A 74 -27.88 -3.83 -5.50
N GLY A 75 -27.83 -2.81 -6.34
CA GLY A 75 -28.94 -1.85 -6.48
C GLY A 75 -29.11 -0.90 -5.30
N CYS A 76 -28.07 -0.65 -4.49
CA CYS A 76 -28.15 0.19 -3.28
C CYS A 76 -28.40 1.67 -3.55
N ARG A 77 -28.35 2.14 -4.80
CA ARG A 77 -28.60 3.53 -5.26
C ARG A 77 -27.67 4.60 -4.73
N VAL A 78 -26.61 4.23 -4.00
CA VAL A 78 -25.65 5.23 -3.44
C VAL A 78 -24.95 6.01 -4.55
N CYS A 79 -24.65 5.37 -5.70
CA CYS A 79 -24.08 6.07 -6.86
C CYS A 79 -25.01 7.14 -7.46
N GLU A 80 -26.33 6.92 -7.40
CA GLU A 80 -27.34 7.92 -7.79
C GLU A 80 -27.37 9.08 -6.79
N ALA A 81 -27.40 8.77 -5.49
CA ALA A 81 -27.38 9.78 -4.43
C ALA A 81 -26.09 10.63 -4.43
N ASN A 82 -24.96 10.03 -4.76
CA ASN A 82 -23.66 10.71 -4.81
C ASN A 82 -23.40 11.47 -6.11
N CYS A 83 -24.28 11.36 -7.12
CA CYS A 83 -24.06 12.10 -8.36
C CYS A 83 -24.40 13.59 -8.16
N PRO A 84 -23.43 14.51 -8.14
CA PRO A 84 -23.70 15.92 -7.84
C PRO A 84 -24.53 16.61 -8.92
N HIS A 85 -24.64 15.97 -10.10
CA HIS A 85 -25.38 16.51 -11.25
C HIS A 85 -26.67 15.75 -11.55
N GLY A 86 -27.00 14.70 -10.79
CA GLY A 86 -28.19 13.89 -11.02
C GLY A 86 -28.17 13.11 -12.34
N PHE A 87 -27.01 12.85 -12.94
CA PHE A 87 -26.88 12.18 -14.23
C PHE A 87 -26.93 10.65 -14.14
N ILE A 88 -27.11 10.09 -12.97
CA ILE A 88 -27.27 8.67 -12.73
C ILE A 88 -28.66 8.42 -12.17
N SER A 89 -29.39 7.51 -12.78
CA SER A 89 -30.69 7.05 -12.29
C SER A 89 -30.69 5.52 -12.21
N MET A 90 -31.31 4.97 -11.19
CA MET A 90 -31.47 3.55 -11.01
C MET A 90 -32.94 3.23 -10.75
N LYS A 91 -33.59 2.57 -11.71
CA LYS A 91 -34.99 2.13 -11.65
C LYS A 91 -35.09 0.66 -11.99
N ASP A 92 -35.84 -0.08 -11.19
CA ASP A 92 -36.15 -1.51 -11.42
C ASP A 92 -34.89 -2.38 -11.69
N GLY A 93 -33.76 -2.05 -11.00
CA GLY A 93 -32.48 -2.74 -11.19
C GLY A 93 -31.69 -2.32 -12.43
N HIS A 94 -32.21 -1.38 -13.22
CA HIS A 94 -31.54 -0.83 -14.39
C HIS A 94 -30.89 0.50 -14.06
N VAL A 95 -29.59 0.63 -14.39
CA VAL A 95 -28.86 1.89 -14.30
C VAL A 95 -28.96 2.62 -15.65
N THR A 96 -29.19 3.91 -15.59
CA THR A 96 -29.14 4.82 -16.75
C THR A 96 -28.19 5.97 -16.43
N ILE A 97 -27.29 6.26 -17.34
CA ILE A 97 -26.30 7.34 -17.20
C ILE A 97 -26.51 8.31 -18.38
N ASP A 98 -26.83 9.55 -18.03
CA ASP A 98 -27.04 10.62 -19.00
C ASP A 98 -25.76 10.91 -19.79
N ASP A 99 -25.86 11.15 -21.08
CA ASP A 99 -24.72 11.42 -21.96
C ASP A 99 -24.00 12.73 -21.60
N ARG A 100 -24.65 13.63 -20.83
CA ARG A 100 -24.06 14.85 -20.24
C ARG A 100 -23.18 14.57 -19.04
N CYS A 101 -22.96 13.30 -18.65
CA CYS A 101 -22.09 12.93 -17.54
C CYS A 101 -20.71 13.58 -17.69
N VAL A 102 -20.30 14.36 -16.67
CA VAL A 102 -19.02 15.09 -16.65
C VAL A 102 -17.83 14.23 -16.24
N LYS A 103 -17.99 12.92 -16.08
CA LYS A 103 -16.96 11.94 -15.73
C LYS A 103 -16.19 12.29 -14.45
N CYS A 104 -16.85 12.95 -13.47
CA CYS A 104 -16.26 13.34 -12.19
C CYS A 104 -15.95 12.15 -11.26
N LYS A 105 -16.46 10.96 -11.61
CA LYS A 105 -16.24 9.68 -10.90
C LYS A 105 -16.73 9.61 -9.45
N LYS A 106 -17.50 10.58 -8.97
CA LYS A 106 -18.10 10.51 -7.63
C LYS A 106 -18.96 9.27 -7.41
N CYS A 107 -19.55 8.72 -8.46
CA CYS A 107 -20.28 7.45 -8.43
C CYS A 107 -19.37 6.22 -8.26
N HIS A 108 -18.08 6.34 -8.53
CA HIS A 108 -17.07 5.31 -8.31
C HIS A 108 -16.36 5.47 -6.98
N ASP A 109 -16.64 6.54 -6.25
CA ASP A 109 -16.08 6.76 -4.91
C ASP A 109 -16.44 5.59 -4.00
N VAL A 110 -15.41 4.89 -3.52
CA VAL A 110 -15.55 3.66 -2.76
C VAL A 110 -16.14 3.91 -1.38
N PHE A 111 -15.91 5.09 -0.82
CA PHE A 111 -16.33 5.42 0.55
C PHE A 111 -17.72 6.03 0.63
N HIS A 112 -18.13 6.77 -0.40
CA HIS A 112 -19.42 7.46 -0.44
C HIS A 112 -20.32 6.97 -1.57
N GLY A 113 -19.79 6.12 -2.49
CA GLY A 113 -20.48 5.71 -3.72
C GLY A 113 -20.89 4.26 -3.76
N CYS A 114 -20.02 3.36 -4.08
CA CYS A 114 -20.39 1.99 -4.38
C CYS A 114 -20.00 0.99 -3.30
N LEU A 115 -20.96 0.52 -2.51
CA LEU A 115 -20.74 -0.52 -1.49
C LEU A 115 -20.10 -1.80 -2.09
N VAL A 116 -20.43 -2.12 -3.34
CA VAL A 116 -19.92 -3.31 -4.04
C VAL A 116 -18.48 -3.12 -4.51
N ALA A 117 -18.12 -1.94 -5.01
CA ALA A 117 -16.72 -1.66 -5.35
C ALA A 117 -15.82 -1.74 -4.11
N ASN A 118 -16.38 -1.52 -2.93
CA ASN A 118 -15.66 -1.62 -1.65
C ASN A 118 -15.61 -3.07 -1.12
N SER A 119 -16.69 -3.85 -1.23
CA SER A 119 -16.77 -5.21 -0.69
C SER A 119 -16.18 -6.29 -1.61
N LEU A 120 -16.15 -6.04 -2.90
CA LEU A 120 -15.65 -6.98 -3.91
C LEU A 120 -14.25 -6.56 -4.37
N ARG A 121 -13.35 -6.49 -3.44
CA ARG A 121 -11.97 -6.76 -3.80
C ARG A 121 -11.96 -8.22 -4.21
N LEU A 122 -11.89 -8.47 -5.54
CA LEU A 122 -11.37 -9.77 -5.96
C LEU A 122 -10.07 -9.94 -5.19
N PRO A 123 -9.89 -11.04 -4.44
CA PRO A 123 -8.58 -11.34 -3.94
C PRO A 123 -7.69 -11.21 -5.19
N LYS A 124 -6.77 -10.26 -5.20
CA LYS A 124 -5.61 -10.29 -6.10
C LYS A 124 -5.15 -11.70 -5.89
N GLY A 125 -5.26 -12.56 -6.98
CA GLY A 125 -4.95 -13.97 -6.86
C GLY A 125 -3.76 -14.03 -5.95
N GLU A 126 -3.86 -14.76 -4.84
CA GLU A 126 -2.96 -14.66 -3.70
C GLU A 126 -1.58 -14.33 -4.23
N LYS A 127 -1.09 -13.08 -4.09
CA LYS A 127 0.34 -12.91 -3.99
C LYS A 127 0.63 -13.87 -2.87
N LYS A 128 1.19 -15.06 -3.21
CA LYS A 128 1.78 -15.94 -2.20
C LYS A 128 2.70 -15.00 -1.46
N MET A 129 2.21 -14.46 -0.36
CA MET A 129 3.06 -13.71 0.55
C MET A 129 4.16 -14.70 0.84
N GLY A 130 5.40 -14.33 0.50
CA GLY A 130 6.53 -15.21 0.71
C GLY A 130 6.47 -15.72 2.13
N SER A 131 7.08 -16.86 2.40
CA SER A 131 7.12 -17.40 3.77
C SER A 131 7.46 -16.28 4.75
N ILE A 132 6.68 -16.15 5.82
CA ILE A 132 6.97 -15.24 6.93
C ILE A 132 8.33 -15.54 7.62
N ASP A 133 8.92 -16.72 7.39
CA ASP A 133 10.28 -17.12 7.82
C ASP A 133 11.33 -16.76 6.75
N ARG A 134 11.30 -15.50 6.28
CA ARG A 134 12.11 -15.06 5.14
C ARG A 134 13.55 -14.70 5.52
N TYR A 135 13.76 -14.21 6.73
CA TYR A 135 15.08 -13.78 7.23
C TYR A 135 15.70 -14.81 8.20
N GLY A 136 15.13 -16.02 8.25
CA GLY A 136 15.58 -17.12 9.11
C GLY A 136 15.67 -16.70 10.58
N ASN A 137 16.53 -17.35 11.35
CA ASN A 137 16.71 -17.03 12.77
C ASN A 137 17.66 -15.86 13.06
N MET A 138 18.39 -15.36 12.04
CA MET A 138 19.41 -14.33 12.22
C MET A 138 18.86 -12.92 12.07
N GLY A 139 17.72 -12.76 11.35
CA GLY A 139 17.20 -11.44 11.01
C GLY A 139 18.21 -10.65 10.15
N ILE A 140 18.26 -9.34 10.39
CA ILE A 140 19.15 -8.39 9.72
C ILE A 140 19.83 -7.52 10.80
N GLU A 141 21.10 -7.24 10.59
CA GLU A 141 21.85 -6.35 11.46
C GLU A 141 22.21 -5.04 10.72
N LEU A 142 22.18 -3.92 11.45
CA LEU A 142 22.49 -2.60 10.90
C LEU A 142 23.89 -2.55 10.23
N ASP A 143 24.87 -3.21 10.80
CA ASP A 143 26.24 -3.23 10.25
C ASP A 143 26.33 -3.91 8.89
N TRP A 144 25.46 -4.89 8.61
CA TRP A 144 25.38 -5.50 7.27
C TRP A 144 24.83 -4.51 6.25
N VAL A 145 23.79 -3.77 6.65
CA VAL A 145 23.17 -2.72 5.81
C VAL A 145 24.18 -1.58 5.57
N ARG A 146 24.87 -1.10 6.60
CA ARG A 146 25.97 -0.12 6.49
C ARG A 146 27.04 -0.57 5.50
N SER A 147 27.47 -1.83 5.62
CA SER A 147 28.50 -2.40 4.73
C SER A 147 28.02 -2.44 3.29
N TYR A 148 26.75 -2.78 3.07
CA TYR A 148 26.17 -2.74 1.74
C TYR A 148 26.11 -1.33 1.17
N PHE A 149 25.62 -0.33 1.91
CA PHE A 149 25.56 1.06 1.46
C PHE A 149 26.93 1.66 1.16
N LYS A 150 27.97 1.22 1.85
CA LYS A 150 29.34 1.63 1.59
C LYS A 150 29.89 1.10 0.25
N LEU A 151 29.59 -0.13 -0.10
CA LEU A 151 30.12 -0.82 -1.27
C LEU A 151 29.12 -0.95 -2.43
N LYS A 152 27.83 -0.84 -2.14
CA LYS A 152 26.73 -1.00 -3.11
C LYS A 152 26.84 -2.32 -3.88
N ASP A 153 26.77 -2.27 -5.19
CA ASP A 153 26.79 -3.49 -6.03
C ASP A 153 28.10 -4.28 -5.90
N GLU A 154 29.19 -3.61 -5.55
CA GLU A 154 30.50 -4.25 -5.31
C GLU A 154 30.51 -5.12 -4.05
N PHE A 155 29.58 -4.89 -3.12
CA PHE A 155 29.46 -5.69 -1.90
C PHE A 155 29.34 -7.20 -2.19
N TRP A 156 28.64 -7.57 -3.25
CA TRP A 156 28.38 -8.97 -3.55
C TRP A 156 29.61 -9.74 -4.05
N THR A 157 30.63 -9.03 -4.52
CA THR A 157 31.87 -9.60 -5.06
C THR A 157 33.08 -9.30 -4.18
N SER A 158 32.96 -8.36 -3.25
CA SER A 158 34.03 -7.98 -2.30
C SER A 158 34.12 -8.96 -1.14
N PRO A 159 35.31 -9.16 -0.56
CA PRO A 159 35.46 -9.93 0.68
C PRO A 159 34.64 -9.31 1.81
N HIS A 160 33.81 -10.11 2.46
CA HIS A 160 33.03 -9.72 3.63
C HIS A 160 32.98 -10.85 4.67
N SER A 161 32.70 -10.51 5.93
CA SER A 161 32.63 -11.48 7.03
C SER A 161 31.31 -12.24 7.12
N LEU A 162 30.33 -11.97 6.23
CA LEU A 162 29.02 -12.58 6.30
C LEU A 162 29.03 -14.01 5.73
N GLY A 163 28.44 -14.93 6.49
CA GLY A 163 28.19 -16.30 6.02
C GLY A 163 27.08 -16.34 4.94
N THR A 164 26.99 -17.47 4.23
CA THR A 164 26.05 -17.65 3.10
C THR A 164 24.60 -17.31 3.45
N ASN A 165 24.10 -17.72 4.62
CA ASN A 165 22.73 -17.43 5.05
C ASN A 165 22.52 -15.94 5.36
N MET A 166 23.53 -15.28 5.95
CA MET A 166 23.48 -13.83 6.24
C MET A 166 23.40 -13.03 4.94
N VAL A 167 24.21 -13.39 3.93
CA VAL A 167 24.17 -12.79 2.59
C VAL A 167 22.80 -12.99 1.93
N LYS A 168 22.23 -14.20 2.03
CA LYS A 168 20.90 -14.49 1.51
C LYS A 168 19.84 -13.61 2.18
N ASN A 169 19.86 -13.52 3.52
CA ASN A 169 18.91 -12.69 4.28
C ASN A 169 19.04 -11.22 3.90
N LEU A 170 20.27 -10.69 3.84
CA LEU A 170 20.51 -9.30 3.45
C LEU A 170 20.03 -9.01 2.02
N LYS A 171 20.28 -9.91 1.05
CA LYS A 171 19.74 -9.78 -0.31
C LYS A 171 18.22 -9.71 -0.33
N SER A 172 17.56 -10.62 0.43
CA SER A 172 16.11 -10.64 0.53
C SER A 172 15.59 -9.34 1.13
N PHE A 173 16.16 -8.89 2.24
CA PHE A 173 15.77 -7.67 2.93
C PHE A 173 15.92 -6.42 2.05
N LEU A 174 17.07 -6.24 1.40
CA LEU A 174 17.31 -5.09 0.53
C LEU A 174 16.39 -5.07 -0.68
N ASN A 175 16.03 -6.24 -1.22
CA ASN A 175 15.08 -6.34 -2.31
C ASN A 175 13.64 -6.07 -1.83
N ASP A 176 13.27 -6.56 -0.65
CA ASP A 176 11.95 -6.34 -0.03
C ASP A 176 11.77 -4.87 0.36
N ALA A 177 12.84 -4.22 0.81
CA ALA A 177 12.90 -2.78 1.08
C ALA A 177 12.95 -1.91 -0.20
N GLU A 178 13.00 -2.52 -1.39
CA GLU A 178 13.18 -1.83 -2.69
C GLU A 178 14.52 -1.07 -2.82
N VAL A 179 15.46 -1.25 -1.89
CA VAL A 179 16.83 -0.70 -1.97
C VAL A 179 17.58 -1.31 -3.15
N THR A 180 17.28 -2.57 -3.46
CA THR A 180 17.78 -3.25 -4.65
C THR A 180 16.65 -3.77 -5.52
N ALA A 181 16.91 -3.82 -6.83
CA ALA A 181 16.07 -4.52 -7.80
C ALA A 181 16.92 -5.54 -8.54
N LYS A 182 16.57 -6.82 -8.45
CA LYS A 182 17.38 -7.94 -9.03
C LYS A 182 18.85 -7.90 -8.58
N SER A 183 19.08 -7.61 -7.31
CA SER A 183 20.40 -7.47 -6.66
C SER A 183 21.27 -6.30 -7.18
N LYS A 184 20.67 -5.33 -7.89
CA LYS A 184 21.32 -4.08 -8.28
C LYS A 184 20.77 -2.92 -7.48
N PHE A 185 21.62 -1.93 -7.18
CA PHE A 185 21.24 -0.74 -6.45
C PHE A 185 20.15 0.05 -7.21
N ALA A 186 18.98 0.21 -6.59
CA ALA A 186 17.78 0.75 -7.21
C ALA A 186 17.66 2.30 -7.01
N PRO A 187 16.79 3.00 -7.76
CA PRO A 187 16.53 4.41 -7.54
C PRO A 187 16.11 4.75 -6.10
N PHE A 188 15.26 3.93 -5.47
CA PHE A 188 14.91 4.08 -4.05
C PHE A 188 16.15 3.99 -3.16
N GLY A 189 17.04 3.05 -3.42
CA GLY A 189 18.30 2.92 -2.68
C GLY A 189 19.16 4.19 -2.75
N LYS A 190 19.15 4.91 -3.88
CA LYS A 190 19.87 6.20 -4.03
C LYS A 190 19.29 7.28 -3.13
N VAL A 191 17.96 7.35 -3.01
CA VAL A 191 17.30 8.29 -2.09
C VAL A 191 17.69 7.97 -0.65
N ILE A 192 17.65 6.70 -0.25
CA ILE A 192 18.08 6.28 1.09
C ILE A 192 19.55 6.61 1.35
N ASP A 193 20.42 6.43 0.35
CA ASP A 193 21.85 6.78 0.44
C ASP A 193 22.07 8.29 0.65
N ASN A 194 21.28 9.12 -0.04
CA ASN A 194 21.33 10.58 0.09
C ASN A 194 20.84 11.06 1.47
N ILE A 195 19.76 10.47 1.99
CA ILE A 195 19.25 10.77 3.34
C ILE A 195 20.26 10.29 4.40
N GLY A 196 20.90 9.15 4.14
CA GLY A 196 21.84 8.49 5.02
C GLY A 196 21.20 7.44 5.92
N ILE A 197 21.80 6.26 5.95
CA ILE A 197 21.28 5.08 6.67
C ILE A 197 21.28 5.22 8.20
N GLU A 198 21.90 6.26 8.74
CA GLU A 198 21.85 6.59 10.17
C GLU A 198 20.63 7.46 10.52
N ASN A 199 19.91 7.97 9.53
CA ASN A 199 18.74 8.82 9.72
C ASN A 199 17.48 7.95 9.85
N SER A 200 16.63 8.25 10.82
CA SER A 200 15.33 7.57 11.03
C SER A 200 14.37 7.70 9.85
N ASP A 201 14.39 8.83 9.11
CA ASP A 201 13.55 8.99 7.91
C ASP A 201 13.87 7.95 6.82
N ALA A 202 15.17 7.61 6.65
CA ALA A 202 15.57 6.54 5.73
C ALA A 202 14.96 5.19 6.13
N TRP A 203 14.99 4.87 7.43
CA TRP A 203 14.39 3.64 7.95
C TRP A 203 12.87 3.65 7.91
N ALA A 204 12.25 4.81 8.09
CA ALA A 204 10.81 4.95 7.97
C ALA A 204 10.32 4.73 6.52
N LEU A 205 11.05 5.25 5.52
CA LEU A 205 10.79 4.95 4.10
C LEU A 205 11.00 3.46 3.79
N ILE A 206 12.08 2.85 4.29
CA ILE A 206 12.34 1.41 4.18
C ILE A 206 11.18 0.62 4.82
N LEU A 207 10.72 1.01 6.00
CA LEU A 207 9.60 0.36 6.68
C LEU A 207 8.31 0.45 5.86
N CYS A 208 8.00 1.59 5.22
CA CYS A 208 6.84 1.71 4.33
C CYS A 208 6.84 0.62 3.24
N ASN A 209 7.99 0.30 2.65
CA ASN A 209 8.09 -0.77 1.65
C ASN A 209 8.01 -2.16 2.28
N LEU A 210 8.68 -2.37 3.40
CA LEU A 210 8.71 -3.65 4.11
C LEU A 210 7.32 -4.07 4.62
N THR A 211 6.43 -3.13 4.94
CA THR A 211 5.05 -3.46 5.37
C THR A 211 4.21 -4.15 4.31
N TYR A 212 4.68 -4.17 3.05
CA TYR A 212 4.09 -4.95 1.95
C TYR A 212 4.75 -6.33 1.77
N THR A 213 5.62 -6.74 2.70
CA THR A 213 6.19 -8.09 2.80
C THR A 213 5.54 -8.88 3.93
N SER A 214 5.60 -10.22 3.87
CA SER A 214 4.88 -11.07 4.83
C SER A 214 5.28 -10.84 6.29
N GLU A 215 6.59 -10.71 6.59
CA GLU A 215 7.06 -10.51 7.94
C GLU A 215 6.61 -9.19 8.55
N PHE A 216 6.95 -8.06 7.89
CA PHE A 216 6.64 -6.74 8.43
C PHE A 216 5.15 -6.43 8.37
N ASN A 217 4.42 -6.98 7.39
CA ASN A 217 2.96 -6.89 7.35
C ASN A 217 2.34 -7.58 8.57
N TRP A 218 2.80 -8.82 8.87
CA TRP A 218 2.33 -9.55 10.03
C TRP A 218 2.61 -8.78 11.32
N TRP A 219 3.84 -8.25 11.47
CA TRP A 219 4.24 -7.48 12.65
C TRP A 219 3.34 -6.26 12.86
N VAL A 220 3.19 -5.44 11.84
CA VAL A 220 2.41 -4.19 11.90
C VAL A 220 0.94 -4.46 12.20
N LYS A 221 0.38 -5.55 11.68
CA LYS A 221 -1.04 -5.90 11.87
C LYS A 221 -1.36 -6.65 13.16
N ASN A 222 -0.40 -7.31 13.77
CA ASN A 222 -0.66 -8.18 14.92
C ASN A 222 -0.04 -7.69 16.24
N ILE A 223 0.95 -6.80 16.18
CA ILE A 223 1.56 -6.23 17.37
C ILE A 223 1.00 -4.83 17.60
N ASP A 224 0.11 -4.72 18.57
CA ASP A 224 -0.57 -3.47 18.91
C ASP A 224 0.36 -2.45 19.55
N PHE A 225 0.06 -1.15 19.36
CA PHE A 225 0.75 -0.07 20.04
C PHE A 225 0.44 -0.08 21.53
N SER A 226 1.44 0.30 22.34
CA SER A 226 1.37 0.41 23.80
C SER A 226 1.07 -0.90 24.56
N THR A 227 1.00 -2.02 23.85
CA THR A 227 0.85 -3.36 24.45
C THR A 227 2.22 -4.02 24.57
N THR A 228 2.52 -4.55 25.75
CA THR A 228 3.78 -5.28 25.98
C THR A 228 3.63 -6.74 25.59
N HIS A 229 4.49 -7.20 24.69
CA HIS A 229 4.56 -8.58 24.24
C HIS A 229 5.86 -9.24 24.71
N THR A 230 5.77 -10.50 25.11
CA THR A 230 6.94 -11.36 25.38
C THR A 230 7.27 -12.21 24.14
N PRO A 231 8.46 -12.78 24.04
CA PRO A 231 8.77 -13.76 22.98
C PRO A 231 7.76 -14.89 22.88
N ASP A 232 7.26 -15.38 24.04
CA ASP A 232 6.29 -16.46 24.11
C ASP A 232 4.90 -16.03 23.60
N THR A 233 4.48 -14.79 23.91
CA THR A 233 3.21 -14.26 23.38
C THR A 233 3.28 -14.08 21.87
N ILE A 234 4.38 -13.53 21.33
CA ILE A 234 4.57 -13.40 19.89
C ILE A 234 4.58 -14.77 19.20
N TYR A 235 5.29 -15.76 19.80
CA TYR A 235 5.31 -17.14 19.31
C TYR A 235 3.90 -17.74 19.24
N ALA A 236 3.08 -17.50 20.26
CA ALA A 236 1.71 -18.01 20.32
C ALA A 236 0.75 -17.34 19.34
N MET A 237 1.03 -16.11 18.91
CA MET A 237 0.24 -15.38 17.89
C MET A 237 0.53 -15.85 16.46
N LEU A 238 1.64 -16.55 16.22
CA LEU A 238 1.98 -17.10 14.91
C LEU A 238 1.12 -18.31 14.60
N ASP A 239 0.79 -18.51 13.32
CA ASP A 239 -0.06 -19.60 12.84
C ASP A 239 0.46 -20.98 13.29
N ASP A 240 -0.41 -21.75 13.95
CA ASP A 240 -0.11 -23.09 14.46
C ASP A 240 0.16 -24.13 13.36
N SER A 241 -0.22 -23.85 12.11
CA SER A 241 0.15 -24.69 10.96
C SER A 241 1.64 -24.65 10.62
N MET A 242 2.35 -23.61 11.11
CA MET A 242 3.79 -23.46 10.92
C MET A 242 4.58 -24.42 11.84
N SER A 243 5.74 -24.89 11.37
CA SER A 243 6.62 -25.69 12.20
C SER A 243 7.10 -24.90 13.44
N LYS A 244 7.35 -25.62 14.55
CA LYS A 244 7.93 -25.02 15.77
C LYS A 244 9.23 -24.27 15.48
N ASN A 245 10.07 -24.83 14.61
CA ASN A 245 11.34 -24.20 14.23
C ASN A 245 11.12 -22.90 13.48
N SER A 246 10.20 -22.86 12.51
CA SER A 246 9.88 -21.62 11.76
C SER A 246 9.37 -20.53 12.69
N ARG A 247 8.44 -20.85 13.60
CA ARG A 247 7.96 -19.88 14.58
C ARG A 247 9.08 -19.33 15.48
N SER A 248 9.97 -20.21 15.95
CA SER A 248 11.15 -19.78 16.74
C SER A 248 12.13 -18.93 15.93
N HIS A 249 12.31 -19.23 14.64
CA HIS A 249 13.15 -18.43 13.73
C HIS A 249 12.57 -17.02 13.55
N ILE A 250 11.27 -16.89 13.31
CA ILE A 250 10.58 -15.60 13.14
C ILE A 250 10.75 -14.73 14.39
N VAL A 251 10.47 -15.27 15.58
CA VAL A 251 10.66 -14.54 16.84
C VAL A 251 12.11 -14.11 17.03
N SER A 252 13.07 -14.97 16.67
CA SER A 252 14.49 -14.66 16.75
C SER A 252 14.90 -13.58 15.72
N ALA A 253 14.33 -13.60 14.51
CA ALA A 253 14.57 -12.61 13.49
C ALA A 253 14.08 -11.21 13.92
N TYR A 254 12.84 -11.11 14.43
CA TYR A 254 12.33 -9.83 14.97
C TYR A 254 13.20 -9.29 16.08
N LYS A 255 13.55 -10.15 17.07
CA LYS A 255 14.47 -9.75 18.14
C LYS A 255 15.76 -9.15 17.58
N ASN A 256 16.41 -9.85 16.64
CA ASN A 256 17.70 -9.41 16.12
C ASN A 256 17.58 -8.11 15.30
N ILE A 257 16.54 -7.96 14.48
CA ILE A 257 16.27 -6.72 13.73
C ILE A 257 16.05 -5.55 14.69
N LEU A 258 15.13 -5.70 15.64
CA LEU A 258 14.74 -4.61 16.54
C LEU A 258 15.87 -4.20 17.49
N ILE A 259 16.69 -5.14 17.97
CA ILE A 259 17.81 -4.83 18.86
C ILE A 259 18.99 -4.22 18.08
N SER A 260 19.16 -4.59 16.80
CA SER A 260 20.34 -4.12 16.03
C SER A 260 20.09 -2.82 15.28
N ILE A 261 18.83 -2.41 15.07
CA ILE A 261 18.46 -1.23 14.27
C ILE A 261 17.69 -0.24 15.16
N PRO A 262 18.39 0.62 15.93
CA PRO A 262 17.74 1.57 16.85
C PRO A 262 16.80 2.55 16.16
N GLN A 263 17.07 2.91 14.91
CA GLN A 263 16.22 3.79 14.11
C GLN A 263 14.82 3.19 13.92
N LEU A 264 14.73 1.90 13.63
CA LEU A 264 13.44 1.21 13.54
C LEU A 264 12.79 1.02 14.90
N SER A 265 13.55 0.54 15.88
CA SER A 265 12.98 0.11 17.17
C SER A 265 12.61 1.28 18.07
N ASN A 266 13.55 2.21 18.29
CA ASN A 266 13.41 3.25 19.31
C ASN A 266 12.92 4.58 18.72
N GLU A 267 13.45 4.99 17.55
CA GLU A 267 13.15 6.31 16.99
C GLU A 267 11.78 6.30 16.29
N ILE A 268 11.52 5.30 15.44
CA ILE A 268 10.23 5.13 14.75
C ILE A 268 9.21 4.41 15.64
N GLY A 269 9.68 3.64 16.62
CA GLY A 269 8.81 2.94 17.58
C GLY A 269 8.27 1.61 17.10
N LEU A 270 8.87 0.99 16.08
CA LEU A 270 8.43 -0.32 15.56
C LEU A 270 8.44 -1.41 16.64
N GLY A 271 9.33 -1.30 17.65
CA GLY A 271 9.39 -2.25 18.74
C GLY A 271 10.54 -1.96 19.70
N VAL A 272 10.27 -1.19 20.75
CA VAL A 272 11.24 -0.93 21.82
C VAL A 272 11.42 -2.20 22.65
N CYS A 273 12.64 -2.72 22.66
CA CYS A 273 12.96 -4.00 23.29
C CYS A 273 13.52 -3.81 24.71
N ASP A 274 12.95 -4.51 25.68
CA ASP A 274 13.60 -4.78 26.95
C ASP A 274 14.39 -6.09 26.87
N TYR A 275 15.64 -6.08 27.31
CA TYR A 275 16.51 -7.25 27.29
C TYR A 275 17.50 -7.24 28.45
N THR A 276 17.86 -8.43 28.92
CA THR A 276 18.92 -8.62 29.91
C THR A 276 20.18 -9.19 29.27
N LEU A 277 21.34 -8.75 29.77
CA LEU A 277 22.63 -9.28 29.37
C LEU A 277 23.04 -10.39 30.34
N LYS A 278 23.23 -11.62 29.82
CA LYS A 278 23.78 -12.75 30.59
C LYS A 278 24.93 -13.37 29.78
N ASN A 279 26.12 -13.40 30.35
CA ASN A 279 27.32 -13.95 29.71
C ASN A 279 27.57 -13.34 28.30
N GLY A 280 27.38 -12.02 28.16
CA GLY A 280 27.54 -11.31 26.89
C GLY A 280 26.43 -11.56 25.86
N LYS A 281 25.41 -12.38 26.16
CA LYS A 281 24.28 -12.64 25.29
C LYS A 281 23.07 -11.81 25.72
N ARG A 282 22.35 -11.26 24.73
CA ARG A 282 21.10 -10.52 24.94
C ARG A 282 19.92 -11.50 25.00
N PHE A 283 19.25 -11.51 26.14
CA PHE A 283 17.99 -12.25 26.34
C PHE A 283 16.85 -11.27 26.24
N TRP A 284 15.98 -11.47 25.28
CA TRP A 284 14.83 -10.63 25.04
C TRP A 284 13.74 -10.91 26.06
N ASN A 285 13.36 -9.91 26.85
CA ASN A 285 12.33 -10.03 27.88
C ASN A 285 10.96 -9.65 27.31
N SER A 286 10.89 -8.49 26.64
CA SER A 286 9.64 -7.98 26.07
C SER A 286 9.93 -6.95 24.97
N VAL A 287 8.85 -6.61 24.28
CA VAL A 287 8.82 -5.54 23.26
C VAL A 287 7.50 -4.78 23.34
N VAL A 288 7.55 -3.50 23.06
CA VAL A 288 6.38 -2.64 22.93
C VAL A 288 6.51 -1.76 21.71
N ARG A 289 5.46 -1.67 20.88
CA ARG A 289 5.38 -0.64 19.83
C ARG A 289 4.96 0.67 20.47
N ILE A 290 5.61 1.75 20.09
CA ILE A 290 5.27 3.11 20.53
C ILE A 290 4.98 3.98 19.32
N PRO A 291 4.04 4.93 19.41
CA PRO A 291 3.77 5.86 18.31
C PRO A 291 5.01 6.70 17.96
N TRP A 292 5.22 6.97 16.66
CA TRP A 292 6.26 7.88 16.20
C TRP A 292 5.88 9.33 16.54
N GLU A 293 6.55 9.95 17.48
CA GLU A 293 6.17 11.25 18.02
C GLU A 293 6.26 12.40 17.00
N ASN A 294 7.31 12.44 16.20
CA ASN A 294 7.60 13.53 15.27
C ASN A 294 7.93 13.00 13.87
N PRO A 295 6.95 12.43 13.15
CA PRO A 295 7.19 11.87 11.84
C PRO A 295 7.47 12.97 10.82
N ASN A 296 8.42 12.70 9.92
CA ASN A 296 8.62 13.54 8.75
C ASN A 296 7.38 13.51 7.86
N PRO A 297 6.74 14.67 7.56
CA PRO A 297 5.54 14.73 6.73
C PRO A 297 5.72 14.09 5.34
N LEU A 298 6.91 14.16 4.74
CA LEU A 298 7.18 13.54 3.43
C LEU A 298 7.17 12.01 3.50
N VAL A 299 7.61 11.42 4.62
CA VAL A 299 7.47 9.96 4.83
C VAL A 299 6.00 9.56 4.90
N ILE A 300 5.16 10.36 5.57
CA ILE A 300 3.73 10.11 5.64
C ILE A 300 3.09 10.26 4.26
N LEU A 301 3.48 11.28 3.49
CA LEU A 301 3.03 11.45 2.10
C LEU A 301 3.43 10.25 1.23
N TYR A 302 4.66 9.76 1.34
CA TYR A 302 5.13 8.55 0.67
C TYR A 302 4.27 7.33 1.04
N SER A 303 4.03 7.13 2.35
CA SER A 303 3.20 6.04 2.85
C SER A 303 1.75 6.11 2.33
N LEU A 304 1.16 7.30 2.21
CA LEU A 304 -0.17 7.51 1.63
C LEU A 304 -0.23 7.11 0.15
N TYR A 305 0.79 7.45 -0.62
CA TYR A 305 0.87 7.01 -2.03
C TYR A 305 1.06 5.50 -2.14
N LYS A 306 1.90 4.88 -1.31
CA LYS A 306 2.04 3.40 -1.25
C LYS A 306 0.72 2.75 -0.86
N PHE A 307 -0.03 3.35 0.07
CA PHE A 307 -1.38 2.89 0.44
C PHE A 307 -2.34 2.96 -0.76
N ALA A 308 -2.38 4.09 -1.47
CA ALA A 308 -3.23 4.27 -2.64
C ALA A 308 -2.88 3.28 -3.78
N GLU A 309 -1.59 3.12 -4.08
CA GLU A 309 -1.07 2.17 -5.06
C GLU A 309 -1.46 0.73 -4.72
N ALA A 310 -1.33 0.32 -3.47
CA ALA A 310 -1.73 -1.01 -3.01
C ALA A 310 -3.25 -1.21 -3.08
N CYS A 311 -4.03 -0.15 -2.84
CA CYS A 311 -5.49 -0.16 -2.96
C CYS A 311 -5.99 -0.07 -4.42
N GLY A 312 -5.15 -0.27 -5.42
CA GLY A 312 -5.51 -0.24 -6.84
C GLY A 312 -5.56 1.16 -7.42
N ASP A 313 -4.62 2.01 -7.01
CA ASP A 313 -4.47 3.41 -7.41
C ASP A 313 -5.67 4.27 -7.04
N TYR A 314 -6.24 4.00 -5.86
CA TYR A 314 -7.34 4.78 -5.32
C TYR A 314 -6.81 5.94 -4.49
N HIS A 315 -6.96 7.16 -5.01
CA HIS A 315 -6.32 8.38 -4.51
C HIS A 315 -7.24 9.25 -3.63
N GLN A 316 -8.43 8.77 -3.27
CA GLN A 316 -9.36 9.52 -2.43
C GLN A 316 -9.87 8.65 -1.27
N PHE A 317 -9.63 9.07 -0.04
CA PHE A 317 -10.03 8.35 1.16
C PHE A 317 -10.31 9.30 2.31
N THR A 318 -10.85 8.79 3.40
CA THR A 318 -11.13 9.56 4.62
C THR A 318 -10.05 9.29 5.68
N LEU A 319 -9.83 10.25 6.57
CA LEU A 319 -8.97 10.05 7.72
C LEU A 319 -9.51 8.94 8.63
N SER A 320 -10.85 8.89 8.80
CA SER A 320 -11.52 7.82 9.53
C SER A 320 -11.23 6.44 8.95
N ARG A 321 -11.06 6.33 7.62
CA ARG A 321 -10.66 5.07 6.97
C ARG A 321 -9.22 4.69 7.33
N LEU A 322 -8.30 5.66 7.36
CA LEU A 322 -6.90 5.42 7.71
C LEU A 322 -6.72 5.00 9.18
N LEU A 323 -7.58 5.51 10.05
CA LEU A 323 -7.58 5.22 11.49
C LEU A 323 -8.29 3.89 11.85
N ASN A 324 -9.10 3.36 10.95
CA ASN A 324 -9.82 2.10 11.22
C ASN A 324 -9.04 0.92 10.65
N HIS A 325 -8.26 0.27 11.51
CA HIS A 325 -7.41 -0.87 11.17
C HIS A 325 -8.19 -2.19 11.03
N ASP A 326 -9.43 -2.27 11.53
CA ASP A 326 -10.28 -3.47 11.43
C ASP A 326 -10.80 -3.70 10.00
N LEU A 327 -10.75 -2.68 9.15
CA LEU A 327 -11.18 -2.80 7.77
C LEU A 327 -10.10 -3.47 6.93
N GLU A 328 -10.39 -4.64 6.37
CA GLU A 328 -9.50 -5.31 5.43
C GLU A 328 -9.08 -4.37 4.30
N SER A 329 -7.78 -4.26 4.09
CA SER A 329 -7.17 -3.41 3.08
C SER A 329 -5.94 -4.08 2.49
N ASP A 330 -5.75 -3.96 1.16
CA ASP A 330 -4.48 -4.33 0.52
C ASP A 330 -3.37 -3.31 0.85
N GLY A 331 -3.77 -2.06 1.17
CA GLY A 331 -2.89 -1.02 1.66
C GLY A 331 -2.70 -1.10 3.18
N VAL A 332 -1.52 -0.72 3.65
CA VAL A 332 -1.21 -0.54 5.07
C VAL A 332 -1.19 0.97 5.34
N SER A 333 -2.03 1.42 6.25
CA SER A 333 -2.19 2.85 6.54
C SER A 333 -0.98 3.40 7.30
N PRO A 334 -0.58 4.67 7.08
CA PRO A 334 0.48 5.29 7.87
C PRO A 334 0.16 5.31 9.38
N THR A 335 -1.12 5.34 9.77
CA THR A 335 -1.52 5.27 11.17
C THR A 335 -1.26 3.89 11.77
N GLU A 336 -1.43 2.84 10.98
CA GLU A 336 -1.13 1.46 11.36
C GLU A 336 0.39 1.19 11.41
N ILE A 337 1.16 1.81 10.49
CA ILE A 337 2.63 1.66 10.45
C ILE A 337 3.28 2.39 11.63
N PHE A 338 2.87 3.64 11.88
CA PHE A 338 3.58 4.58 12.77
C PHE A 338 2.82 4.93 14.05
N GLY A 339 1.61 4.40 14.27
CA GLY A 339 0.82 4.64 15.47
C GLY A 339 0.26 6.06 15.59
N LEU A 340 0.03 6.73 14.47
CA LEU A 340 -0.40 8.12 14.46
C LEU A 340 -1.88 8.24 14.82
N ASP A 341 -2.19 9.12 15.75
CA ASP A 341 -3.56 9.45 16.11
C ASP A 341 -4.19 10.47 15.13
N ARG A 342 -5.49 10.74 15.33
CA ARG A 342 -6.24 11.71 14.52
C ARG A 342 -5.61 13.10 14.51
N ASN A 343 -5.22 13.61 15.66
CA ASN A 343 -4.69 14.98 15.78
C ASN A 343 -3.35 15.13 15.09
N GLN A 344 -2.48 14.13 15.23
CA GLN A 344 -1.19 14.08 14.54
C GLN A 344 -1.40 14.04 13.02
N MET A 345 -2.29 13.16 12.54
CA MET A 345 -2.58 13.04 11.10
C MET A 345 -3.19 14.32 10.54
N GLU A 346 -4.17 14.95 11.20
CA GLU A 346 -4.76 16.21 10.76
C GLU A 346 -3.71 17.33 10.66
N LYS A 347 -2.82 17.44 11.64
CA LYS A 347 -1.73 18.41 11.63
C LYS A 347 -0.78 18.18 10.45
N ILE A 348 -0.39 16.93 10.21
CA ILE A 348 0.51 16.57 9.10
C ILE A 348 -0.15 16.83 7.76
N LEU A 349 -1.39 16.40 7.57
CA LEU A 349 -2.12 16.52 6.32
C LEU A 349 -2.43 17.99 5.96
N ASN A 350 -2.77 18.81 6.96
CA ASN A 350 -2.92 20.25 6.76
C ASN A 350 -1.58 20.90 6.35
N GLY A 351 -0.49 20.53 6.98
CA GLY A 351 0.85 20.99 6.60
C GLY A 351 1.23 20.57 5.17
N LEU A 352 0.94 19.34 4.80
CA LEU A 352 1.19 18.83 3.44
C LEU A 352 0.32 19.52 2.40
N THR A 353 -0.96 19.80 2.69
CA THR A 353 -1.86 20.56 1.80
C THR A 353 -1.33 21.96 1.50
N ILE A 354 -0.71 22.61 2.48
CA ILE A 354 -0.15 23.95 2.32
C ILE A 354 1.19 23.92 1.55
N ASN A 355 2.08 23.02 1.94
CA ASN A 355 3.46 23.00 1.44
C ASN A 355 3.62 22.19 0.13
N TYR A 356 2.75 21.23 -0.13
CA TYR A 356 2.81 20.32 -1.28
C TYR A 356 1.43 20.16 -1.94
N PRO A 357 0.77 21.28 -2.35
CA PRO A 357 -0.60 21.26 -2.92
C PRO A 357 -0.69 20.45 -4.23
N ASP A 358 0.44 20.28 -4.94
CA ASP A 358 0.51 19.47 -6.16
C ASP A 358 0.42 17.96 -5.90
N PHE A 359 0.60 17.54 -4.65
CA PHE A 359 0.57 16.13 -4.25
C PHE A 359 -0.69 15.76 -3.49
N LEU A 360 -1.19 16.63 -2.62
CA LEU A 360 -2.24 16.30 -1.68
C LEU A 360 -3.13 17.51 -1.40
N ASN A 361 -4.43 17.24 -1.29
CA ASN A 361 -5.40 18.15 -0.73
C ASN A 361 -6.18 17.40 0.37
N ALA A 362 -6.18 17.92 1.58
CA ALA A 362 -6.96 17.42 2.69
C ALA A 362 -7.88 18.50 3.25
N SER A 363 -9.10 18.12 3.59
CA SER A 363 -10.10 19.04 4.17
C SER A 363 -10.80 18.35 5.33
N PHE A 364 -10.74 18.98 6.49
CA PHE A 364 -11.34 18.50 7.73
C PHE A 364 -12.35 19.54 8.22
N THR A 365 -13.63 19.24 8.02
CA THR A 365 -14.77 20.02 8.55
C THR A 365 -15.65 19.10 9.37
N LEU A 366 -16.61 19.65 10.11
CA LEU A 366 -17.48 18.90 11.04
C LEU A 366 -18.14 17.65 10.42
N ASP A 367 -18.34 17.64 9.07
CA ASP A 367 -19.00 16.55 8.36
C ASP A 367 -18.16 15.99 7.19
N LEU A 368 -16.94 16.51 6.93
CA LEU A 368 -16.11 16.12 5.82
C LEU A 368 -14.66 15.87 6.29
N ASP A 369 -14.24 14.66 6.10
CA ASP A 369 -12.96 14.10 6.51
C ASP A 369 -12.30 13.50 5.25
N ASN A 370 -11.95 14.38 4.29
CA ASN A 370 -11.54 13.97 2.95
C ASN A 370 -10.06 14.22 2.68
N ILE A 371 -9.39 13.22 2.13
CA ILE A 371 -8.01 13.27 1.68
C ILE A 371 -7.98 12.87 0.21
N THR A 372 -7.45 13.73 -0.64
CA THR A 372 -7.31 13.49 -2.07
C THR A 372 -5.84 13.62 -2.46
N LEU A 373 -5.23 12.54 -2.90
CA LEU A 373 -3.91 12.56 -3.52
C LEU A 373 -4.04 12.92 -5.00
N ASN A 374 -3.04 13.59 -5.55
CA ASN A 374 -2.99 13.84 -6.98
C ASN A 374 -2.72 12.54 -7.73
N SER A 375 -3.68 12.10 -8.53
CA SER A 375 -3.59 10.84 -9.30
C SER A 375 -2.58 10.87 -10.46
N GLU A 376 -1.96 12.01 -10.74
CA GLU A 376 -0.88 12.14 -11.72
C GLU A 376 0.51 11.93 -11.09
N LYS A 377 0.56 11.83 -9.77
CA LYS A 377 1.76 11.58 -8.97
C LYS A 377 1.77 10.15 -8.42
N THR A 378 2.95 9.69 -8.08
CA THR A 378 3.22 8.36 -7.54
C THR A 378 4.07 8.45 -6.29
N SER A 379 4.23 7.34 -5.56
CA SER A 379 5.19 7.26 -4.46
C SER A 379 6.62 7.63 -4.91
N GLN A 380 6.98 7.30 -6.17
CA GLN A 380 8.29 7.66 -6.73
C GLN A 380 8.46 9.17 -6.90
N ASP A 381 7.38 9.91 -7.22
CA ASP A 381 7.44 11.39 -7.32
C ASP A 381 7.66 12.03 -5.95
N VAL A 382 7.10 11.43 -4.88
CA VAL A 382 7.35 11.91 -3.50
C VAL A 382 8.81 11.75 -3.12
N LEU A 383 9.48 10.68 -3.56
CA LEU A 383 10.91 10.46 -3.28
C LEU A 383 11.82 11.55 -3.86
N ASN A 384 11.38 12.25 -4.90
CA ASN A 384 12.13 13.38 -5.47
C ASN A 384 12.10 14.64 -4.59
N LEU A 385 11.32 14.64 -3.51
CA LEU A 385 11.24 15.74 -2.54
C LEU A 385 12.26 15.62 -1.40
N PHE A 386 12.91 14.46 -1.28
CA PHE A 386 14.01 14.20 -0.33
C PHE A 386 15.36 14.56 -0.95
#